data_a06094e19a850782023d5d53ae6bfe06
#
_entry.id   a06094e19a850782023d5d53ae6bfe06
#
_cell.length_a   1.000
_cell.length_b   1.000
_cell.length_c   1.000
_cell.angle_alpha   90.00
_cell.angle_beta   90.00
_cell.angle_gamma   90.00
#
_symmetry.space_group_name_H-M   'P 1'
#
loop_
_entity.id
_entity.type
_entity.pdbx_description
1 polymer ?
#
loop_
_entity_poly.entity_id
_entity_poly.type
_entity_poly.pdbx_seq_one_letter_code
_entity_poly.pdbx_strand_id
1 'polypeptide(L)'
;MKVFQHVNIVTCDQDFHVYLDGILAVKDSQIVYVGQDKPAFLEQAEQIIDYQGAWIMPGLVNCHTHSAMTGLRGIRDDSNLHEWLNDYIWPAESEFTPDMTTNAVKEALTEMLQSGTTTFNDMYNPNGVDIQQIYQVVKTSKMRCYFSPTLFSSETATTAETISRTRSIIDEILKYKNPNFKIQISRLW
;
A
#
# COMPACT_ATOMS: atom_id res chain seq x y z
N MET A 1 -11.15 -23.48 5.95
CA MET A 1 -9.87 -23.08 6.58
C MET A 1 -8.73 -23.58 5.72
N LYS A 2 -7.70 -22.75 5.51
CA LYS A 2 -6.44 -23.17 4.85
C LYS A 2 -5.35 -23.30 5.88
N VAL A 3 -4.55 -24.35 5.79
CA VAL A 3 -3.41 -24.60 6.67
C VAL A 3 -2.15 -24.71 5.84
N PHE A 4 -1.14 -23.96 6.23
CA PHE A 4 0.21 -23.99 5.65
C PHE A 4 1.07 -24.77 6.66
N GLN A 5 1.62 -25.90 6.24
CA GLN A 5 2.45 -26.75 7.10
C GLN A 5 3.91 -26.78 6.65
N HIS A 6 4.79 -27.28 7.51
CA HIS A 6 6.24 -27.34 7.31
C HIS A 6 6.80 -25.98 6.91
N VAL A 7 6.40 -24.93 7.65
CA VAL A 7 6.84 -23.55 7.44
C VAL A 7 7.70 -23.07 8.59
N ASN A 8 8.74 -22.33 8.28
CA ASN A 8 9.49 -21.56 9.27
C ASN A 8 8.82 -20.17 9.38
N ILE A 9 8.38 -19.80 10.55
CA ILE A 9 7.54 -18.61 10.74
C ILE A 9 8.24 -17.61 11.63
N VAL A 10 8.45 -16.41 11.12
CA VAL A 10 8.86 -15.22 11.90
C VAL A 10 7.60 -14.39 12.15
N THR A 11 7.16 -14.31 13.42
CA THR A 11 5.88 -13.67 13.74
C THR A 11 5.95 -12.14 13.70
N CYS A 12 7.11 -11.57 13.98
CA CYS A 12 7.29 -10.14 14.22
C CYS A 12 6.33 -9.59 15.28
N ASP A 13 5.93 -10.42 16.24
CA ASP A 13 5.18 -10.01 17.42
C ASP A 13 6.10 -9.33 18.47
N GLN A 14 5.53 -8.90 19.58
CA GLN A 14 6.28 -8.20 20.63
C GLN A 14 7.42 -9.03 21.23
N ASP A 15 7.27 -10.36 21.23
CA ASP A 15 8.24 -11.30 21.79
C ASP A 15 9.18 -11.90 20.72
N PHE A 16 9.01 -11.50 19.46
CA PHE A 16 9.81 -11.96 18.31
C PHE A 16 9.87 -13.48 18.16
N HIS A 17 8.73 -14.15 18.35
CA HIS A 17 8.66 -15.60 18.22
C HIS A 17 9.08 -16.08 16.83
N VAL A 18 9.85 -17.16 16.82
CA VAL A 18 10.22 -17.90 15.60
C VAL A 18 9.83 -19.36 15.79
N TYR A 19 9.00 -19.87 14.87
CA TYR A 19 8.63 -21.28 14.86
C TYR A 19 9.30 -21.95 13.67
N LEU A 20 10.12 -22.96 13.93
CA LEU A 20 10.70 -23.80 12.91
C LEU A 20 9.78 -25.01 12.68
N ASP A 21 9.57 -25.37 11.41
CA ASP A 21 8.71 -26.49 11.02
C ASP A 21 7.30 -26.41 11.66
N GLY A 22 6.73 -25.23 11.64
CA GLY A 22 5.43 -24.95 12.24
C GLY A 22 4.27 -24.98 11.26
N ILE A 23 3.11 -24.52 11.75
CA ILE A 23 1.91 -24.32 10.92
C ILE A 23 1.36 -22.90 11.08
N LEU A 24 0.76 -22.42 9.98
CA LEU A 24 -0.05 -21.21 9.92
C LEU A 24 -1.45 -21.59 9.43
N ALA A 25 -2.49 -21.34 10.24
CA ALA A 25 -3.88 -21.57 9.84
C ALA A 25 -4.60 -20.24 9.58
N VAL A 26 -5.28 -20.19 8.43
CA VAL A 26 -6.03 -19.00 7.98
C VAL A 26 -7.48 -19.39 7.69
N LYS A 27 -8.41 -18.62 8.27
CA LYS A 27 -9.84 -18.73 8.01
C LYS A 27 -10.42 -17.34 7.75
N ASP A 28 -11.22 -17.19 6.72
CA ASP A 28 -11.91 -15.94 6.38
C ASP A 28 -10.98 -14.69 6.37
N SER A 29 -9.79 -14.85 5.77
CA SER A 29 -8.73 -13.83 5.70
C SER A 29 -8.12 -13.42 7.05
N GLN A 30 -8.32 -14.21 8.10
CA GLN A 30 -7.71 -14.00 9.41
C GLN A 30 -6.79 -15.17 9.78
N ILE A 31 -5.65 -14.85 10.39
CA ILE A 31 -4.79 -15.83 11.00
C ILE A 31 -5.50 -16.31 12.28
N VAL A 32 -5.83 -17.60 12.33
CA VAL A 32 -6.50 -18.22 13.49
C VAL A 32 -5.55 -19.05 14.35
N TYR A 33 -4.40 -19.41 13.79
CA TYR A 33 -3.32 -20.04 14.52
C TYR A 33 -1.97 -19.81 13.84
N VAL A 34 -0.95 -19.65 14.65
CA VAL A 34 0.46 -19.66 14.25
C VAL A 34 1.26 -20.31 15.37
N GLY A 35 2.13 -21.26 15.03
CA GLY A 35 2.93 -21.96 16.04
C GLY A 35 3.44 -23.31 15.59
N GLN A 36 3.82 -24.14 16.55
CA GLN A 36 4.21 -25.53 16.31
C GLN A 36 3.06 -26.34 15.75
N ASP A 37 3.35 -27.49 15.15
CA ASP A 37 2.35 -28.36 14.59
C ASP A 37 1.25 -28.73 15.63
N LYS A 38 0.00 -28.68 15.18
CA LYS A 38 -1.17 -28.96 15.99
C LYS A 38 -2.18 -29.75 15.17
N PRO A 39 -2.26 -31.07 15.34
CA PRO A 39 -3.06 -31.98 14.50
C PRO A 39 -4.51 -31.53 14.29
N ALA A 40 -5.15 -30.96 15.33
CA ALA A 40 -6.52 -30.49 15.24
C ALA A 40 -6.78 -29.45 14.13
N PHE A 41 -5.77 -28.66 13.72
CA PHE A 41 -5.93 -27.72 12.61
C PHE A 41 -5.80 -28.43 11.26
N LEU A 42 -4.96 -29.45 11.16
CA LEU A 42 -4.82 -30.25 9.94
C LEU A 42 -6.10 -31.05 9.66
N GLU A 43 -6.71 -31.64 10.68
CA GLU A 43 -7.97 -32.41 10.57
C GLU A 43 -9.16 -31.53 10.12
N GLN A 44 -9.18 -30.25 10.48
CA GLN A 44 -10.24 -29.30 10.13
C GLN A 44 -9.95 -28.51 8.85
N ALA A 45 -8.82 -28.75 8.20
CA ALA A 45 -8.42 -28.01 7.03
C ALA A 45 -9.22 -28.42 5.79
N GLU A 46 -9.74 -27.47 5.05
CA GLU A 46 -10.29 -27.66 3.69
C GLU A 46 -9.17 -27.75 2.65
N GLN A 47 -8.04 -27.09 2.96
CA GLN A 47 -6.86 -27.10 2.12
C GLN A 47 -5.61 -27.09 2.98
N ILE A 48 -4.71 -28.02 2.71
CA ILE A 48 -3.37 -28.07 3.31
C ILE A 48 -2.36 -27.78 2.22
N ILE A 49 -1.43 -26.88 2.49
CA ILE A 49 -0.34 -26.48 1.60
C ILE A 49 0.98 -26.75 2.30
N ASP A 50 1.79 -27.61 1.74
CA ASP A 50 3.12 -27.95 2.24
C ASP A 50 4.17 -27.02 1.63
N TYR A 51 4.85 -26.25 2.48
CA TYR A 51 5.87 -25.29 2.05
C TYR A 51 7.31 -25.82 2.16
N GLN A 52 7.49 -27.06 2.61
CA GLN A 52 8.78 -27.77 2.61
C GLN A 52 9.94 -26.97 3.23
N GLY A 53 9.68 -26.27 4.33
CA GLY A 53 10.67 -25.48 5.05
C GLY A 53 10.85 -24.03 4.57
N ALA A 54 9.98 -23.55 3.67
CA ALA A 54 9.98 -22.14 3.30
C ALA A 54 9.71 -21.21 4.49
N TRP A 55 10.18 -19.98 4.41
CA TRP A 55 9.96 -18.97 5.43
C TRP A 55 8.71 -18.13 5.16
N ILE A 56 7.94 -17.88 6.21
CA ILE A 56 6.78 -16.97 6.20
C ILE A 56 7.02 -15.88 7.25
N MET A 57 6.71 -14.66 6.88
CA MET A 57 6.72 -13.51 7.76
C MET A 57 5.57 -12.56 7.38
N PRO A 58 5.17 -11.62 8.26
CA PRO A 58 4.24 -10.55 7.88
C PRO A 58 4.78 -9.76 6.69
N GLY A 59 3.87 -9.38 5.79
CA GLY A 59 4.25 -8.55 4.66
C GLY A 59 4.79 -7.18 5.12
N LEU A 60 5.74 -6.64 4.38
CA LEU A 60 6.36 -5.35 4.66
C LEU A 60 5.34 -4.21 4.57
N VAL A 61 5.60 -3.15 5.34
CA VAL A 61 4.79 -1.93 5.35
C VAL A 61 5.64 -0.77 4.82
N ASN A 62 5.24 -0.19 3.70
CA ASN A 62 5.84 1.02 3.15
C ASN A 62 5.10 2.25 3.70
N CYS A 63 5.71 2.94 4.65
CA CYS A 63 5.09 4.09 5.33
C CYS A 63 5.18 5.40 4.54
N HIS A 64 5.93 5.46 3.44
CA HIS A 64 6.09 6.66 2.63
C HIS A 64 6.30 6.29 1.16
N THR A 65 5.32 6.61 0.32
CA THR A 65 5.43 6.44 -1.14
C THR A 65 4.62 7.48 -1.90
N HIS A 66 4.99 7.66 -3.15
CA HIS A 66 4.32 8.48 -4.16
C HIS A 66 4.10 7.58 -5.38
N SER A 67 3.18 6.62 -5.29
CA SER A 67 3.04 5.58 -6.31
C SER A 67 2.70 6.12 -7.70
N ALA A 68 2.01 7.25 -7.78
CA ALA A 68 1.72 7.94 -9.03
C ALA A 68 2.96 8.48 -9.76
N MET A 69 4.06 8.66 -9.01
CA MET A 69 5.31 9.23 -9.55
C MET A 69 6.30 8.15 -10.03
N THR A 70 5.92 6.89 -10.07
CA THR A 70 6.81 5.78 -10.46
C THR A 70 7.51 6.04 -11.79
N GLY A 71 6.81 6.61 -12.77
CA GLY A 71 7.39 6.96 -14.08
C GLY A 71 8.38 8.12 -14.07
N LEU A 72 8.52 8.84 -12.95
CA LEU A 72 9.45 9.98 -12.84
C LEU A 72 10.80 9.59 -12.19
N ARG A 73 11.00 8.31 -11.90
CA ARG A 73 12.27 7.84 -11.35
C ARG A 73 13.42 8.14 -12.31
N GLY A 74 14.51 8.73 -11.78
CA GLY A 74 15.69 9.08 -12.57
C GLY A 74 15.52 10.30 -13.48
N ILE A 75 14.44 11.07 -13.37
CA ILE A 75 14.24 12.28 -14.18
C ILE A 75 15.34 13.32 -13.93
N ARG A 76 15.85 13.37 -12.69
CA ARG A 76 16.97 14.23 -12.30
C ARG A 76 17.55 13.75 -10.97
N ASP A 77 18.84 13.47 -10.92
CA ASP A 77 19.50 12.91 -9.75
C ASP A 77 20.37 13.93 -8.97
N ASP A 78 20.92 14.97 -9.64
CA ASP A 78 21.91 15.90 -9.07
C ASP A 78 21.31 17.29 -8.80
N SER A 79 20.15 17.37 -8.16
CA SER A 79 19.51 18.64 -7.81
C SER A 79 19.15 18.70 -6.34
N ASN A 80 19.15 19.91 -5.76
CA ASN A 80 18.54 20.09 -4.44
C ASN A 80 17.00 19.93 -4.53
N LEU A 81 16.34 19.75 -3.39
CA LEU A 81 14.91 19.46 -3.35
C LEU A 81 14.06 20.56 -4.02
N HIS A 82 14.40 21.82 -3.82
CA HIS A 82 13.62 22.94 -4.37
C HIS A 82 13.70 22.97 -5.90
N GLU A 83 14.92 22.88 -6.47
CA GLU A 83 15.16 22.78 -7.91
C GLU A 83 14.48 21.52 -8.49
N TRP A 84 14.67 20.37 -7.84
CA TRP A 84 14.08 19.11 -8.28
C TRP A 84 12.55 19.18 -8.37
N LEU A 85 11.89 19.76 -7.37
CA LEU A 85 10.44 19.91 -7.38
C LEU A 85 9.96 20.92 -8.43
N ASN A 86 10.54 22.14 -8.47
CA ASN A 86 10.01 23.21 -9.30
C ASN A 86 10.36 23.09 -10.77
N ASP A 87 11.55 22.58 -11.09
CA ASP A 87 12.05 22.60 -12.47
C ASP A 87 11.81 21.25 -13.18
N TYR A 88 11.58 20.17 -12.44
CA TYR A 88 11.44 18.83 -13.03
C TYR A 88 10.14 18.13 -12.64
N ILE A 89 9.84 17.99 -11.35
CA ILE A 89 8.74 17.15 -10.90
C ILE A 89 7.38 17.80 -11.15
N TRP A 90 7.14 19.00 -10.64
CA TRP A 90 5.84 19.64 -10.80
C TRP A 90 5.49 19.97 -12.25
N PRO A 91 6.43 20.40 -13.12
CA PRO A 91 6.17 20.50 -14.55
C PRO A 91 5.76 19.15 -15.17
N ALA A 92 6.48 18.06 -14.86
CA ALA A 92 6.14 16.74 -15.37
C ALA A 92 4.79 16.22 -14.83
N GLU A 93 4.51 16.40 -13.55
CA GLU A 93 3.22 16.02 -12.95
C GLU A 93 2.04 16.82 -13.53
N SER A 94 2.25 18.05 -13.98
CA SER A 94 1.20 18.88 -14.58
C SER A 94 0.65 18.31 -15.90
N GLU A 95 1.43 17.48 -16.56
CA GLU A 95 1.06 16.78 -17.79
C GLU A 95 0.40 15.41 -17.54
N PHE A 96 0.30 14.98 -16.27
CA PHE A 96 -0.28 13.68 -15.96
C PHE A 96 -1.77 13.64 -16.24
N THR A 97 -2.16 12.62 -16.97
CA THR A 97 -3.56 12.24 -17.15
C THR A 97 -3.96 11.19 -16.10
N PRO A 98 -5.27 11.02 -15.84
CA PRO A 98 -5.75 9.94 -14.96
C PRO A 98 -5.26 8.55 -15.37
N ASP A 99 -5.15 8.27 -16.65
CA ASP A 99 -4.66 6.97 -17.14
C ASP A 99 -3.16 6.80 -16.89
N MET A 100 -2.35 7.84 -17.08
CA MET A 100 -0.91 7.80 -16.76
C MET A 100 -0.70 7.55 -15.27
N THR A 101 -1.40 8.28 -14.41
CA THR A 101 -1.36 8.10 -12.97
C THR A 101 -1.78 6.70 -12.56
N THR A 102 -2.87 6.20 -13.12
CA THR A 102 -3.39 4.86 -12.81
C THR A 102 -2.41 3.76 -13.23
N ASN A 103 -1.76 3.89 -14.37
CA ASN A 103 -0.76 2.93 -14.82
C ASN A 103 0.51 2.97 -13.97
N ALA A 104 0.98 4.15 -13.58
CA ALA A 104 2.11 4.30 -12.66
C ALA A 104 1.82 3.63 -11.31
N VAL A 105 0.61 3.79 -10.77
CA VAL A 105 0.19 3.10 -9.54
C VAL A 105 0.17 1.58 -9.71
N LYS A 106 -0.34 1.05 -10.83
CA LYS A 106 -0.30 -0.41 -11.09
C LYS A 106 1.12 -0.96 -11.08
N GLU A 107 2.05 -0.24 -11.71
CA GLU A 107 3.46 -0.60 -11.73
C GLU A 107 4.05 -0.59 -10.31
N ALA A 108 3.86 0.49 -9.56
CA ALA A 108 4.31 0.60 -8.18
C ALA A 108 3.78 -0.53 -7.28
N LEU A 109 2.49 -0.86 -7.39
CA LEU A 109 1.89 -1.95 -6.62
C LEU A 109 2.47 -3.31 -7.00
N THR A 110 2.75 -3.52 -8.28
CA THR A 110 3.39 -4.74 -8.76
C THR A 110 4.77 -4.91 -8.16
N GLU A 111 5.60 -3.86 -8.21
CA GLU A 111 6.94 -3.88 -7.61
C GLU A 111 6.89 -4.06 -6.08
N MET A 112 5.97 -3.38 -5.41
CA MET A 112 5.77 -3.54 -3.96
C MET A 112 5.40 -5.00 -3.61
N LEU A 113 4.49 -5.63 -4.33
CA LEU A 113 4.12 -7.03 -4.11
C LEU A 113 5.30 -7.98 -4.39
N GLN A 114 6.05 -7.77 -5.45
CA GLN A 114 7.23 -8.57 -5.79
C GLN A 114 8.34 -8.45 -4.72
N SER A 115 8.42 -7.31 -4.04
CA SER A 115 9.37 -7.08 -2.93
C SER A 115 8.81 -7.44 -1.54
N GLY A 116 7.60 -8.02 -1.47
CA GLY A 116 6.98 -8.46 -0.23
C GLY A 116 6.23 -7.37 0.54
N THR A 117 6.05 -6.18 -0.01
CA THR A 117 5.25 -5.11 0.60
C THR A 117 3.76 -5.39 0.38
N THR A 118 2.98 -5.39 1.46
CA THR A 118 1.54 -5.68 1.44
C THR A 118 0.66 -4.54 1.94
N THR A 119 1.29 -3.54 2.54
CA THR A 119 0.62 -2.34 3.07
C THR A 119 1.46 -1.13 2.72
N PHE A 120 0.82 -0.05 2.29
CA PHE A 120 1.53 1.18 1.96
C PHE A 120 0.72 2.42 2.33
N ASN A 121 1.45 3.50 2.65
CA ASN A 121 0.91 4.84 2.81
C ASN A 121 1.32 5.68 1.62
N ASP A 122 0.35 6.16 0.87
CA ASP A 122 0.56 6.84 -0.39
C ASP A 122 0.13 8.30 -0.31
N MET A 123 1.03 9.19 -0.66
CA MET A 123 0.76 10.63 -0.73
C MET A 123 0.50 11.03 -2.18
N TYR A 124 -0.64 11.67 -2.40
CA TYR A 124 -1.08 12.09 -3.72
C TYR A 124 -1.13 13.59 -3.88
N ASN A 125 -0.52 14.06 -4.97
CA ASN A 125 -0.90 15.34 -5.56
C ASN A 125 -2.31 15.18 -6.17
N PRO A 126 -3.29 16.01 -5.79
CA PRO A 126 -4.67 15.89 -6.30
C PRO A 126 -4.81 16.23 -7.79
N ASN A 127 -3.78 16.74 -8.45
CA ASN A 127 -3.80 17.04 -9.89
C ASN A 127 -3.60 15.76 -10.71
N GLY A 128 -4.37 15.58 -11.79
CA GLY A 128 -4.24 14.43 -12.69
C GLY A 128 -4.62 13.07 -12.07
N VAL A 129 -5.31 13.04 -10.92
CA VAL A 129 -5.71 11.81 -10.23
C VAL A 129 -7.20 11.59 -10.36
N ASP A 130 -7.60 10.42 -10.86
CA ASP A 130 -8.94 9.87 -10.70
C ASP A 130 -8.94 8.88 -9.54
N ILE A 131 -9.50 9.31 -8.41
CA ILE A 131 -9.51 8.51 -7.18
C ILE A 131 -10.30 7.21 -7.34
N GLN A 132 -11.31 7.17 -8.20
CA GLN A 132 -12.08 5.97 -8.45
C GLN A 132 -11.25 4.92 -9.20
N GLN A 133 -10.47 5.33 -10.18
CA GLN A 133 -9.54 4.43 -10.89
C GLN A 133 -8.47 3.89 -9.94
N ILE A 134 -7.85 4.76 -9.13
CA ILE A 134 -6.86 4.35 -8.12
C ILE A 134 -7.46 3.35 -7.13
N TYR A 135 -8.66 3.63 -6.61
CA TYR A 135 -9.36 2.71 -5.73
C TYR A 135 -9.56 1.33 -6.37
N GLN A 136 -9.94 1.23 -7.64
CA GLN A 136 -10.10 -0.05 -8.33
C GLN A 136 -8.79 -0.80 -8.47
N VAL A 137 -7.69 -0.12 -8.75
CA VAL A 137 -6.35 -0.72 -8.82
C VAL A 137 -5.98 -1.32 -7.45
N VAL A 138 -6.10 -0.55 -6.39
CA VAL A 138 -5.79 -1.02 -5.02
C VAL A 138 -6.71 -2.18 -4.62
N LYS A 139 -8.01 -2.10 -4.89
CA LYS A 139 -8.97 -3.16 -4.61
C LYS A 139 -8.60 -4.47 -5.33
N THR A 140 -8.18 -4.38 -6.59
CA THR A 140 -7.79 -5.54 -7.39
C THR A 140 -6.50 -6.17 -6.90
N SER A 141 -5.52 -5.36 -6.47
CA SER A 141 -4.25 -5.84 -5.91
C SER A 141 -4.41 -6.55 -4.56
N LYS A 142 -5.51 -6.32 -3.85
CA LYS A 142 -5.78 -6.76 -2.48
C LYS A 142 -4.79 -6.22 -1.43
N MET A 143 -3.94 -5.28 -1.78
CA MET A 143 -3.07 -4.58 -0.84
C MET A 143 -3.87 -3.67 0.09
N ARG A 144 -3.29 -3.36 1.23
CA ARG A 144 -3.81 -2.32 2.12
C ARG A 144 -3.18 -0.99 1.78
N CYS A 145 -4.02 0.02 1.51
CA CYS A 145 -3.60 1.37 1.20
C CYS A 145 -4.12 2.37 2.23
N TYR A 146 -3.22 3.19 2.76
CA TYR A 146 -3.56 4.42 3.45
C TYR A 146 -3.32 5.57 2.47
N PHE A 147 -4.41 6.13 1.98
CA PHE A 147 -4.38 7.21 1.01
C PHE A 147 -4.31 8.56 1.71
N SER A 148 -3.30 9.34 1.41
CA SER A 148 -3.04 10.65 2.03
C SER A 148 -3.11 11.74 0.97
N PRO A 149 -4.27 12.39 0.78
CA PRO A 149 -4.34 13.54 -0.13
C PRO A 149 -3.49 14.68 0.44
N THR A 150 -2.64 15.23 -0.41
CA THR A 150 -1.70 16.28 -0.02
C THR A 150 -2.37 17.65 -0.07
N LEU A 151 -2.16 18.43 1.00
CA LEU A 151 -2.55 19.82 1.07
C LEU A 151 -1.35 20.68 0.64
N PHE A 152 -1.44 21.28 -0.53
CA PHE A 152 -0.48 22.28 -0.97
C PHE A 152 -1.01 23.68 -0.69
N SER A 153 -0.21 24.53 -0.05
CA SER A 153 -0.40 25.96 -0.13
C SER A 153 0.54 26.50 -1.21
N SER A 154 0.01 27.14 -2.21
CA SER A 154 0.79 27.80 -3.25
C SER A 154 0.35 29.25 -3.38
N GLU A 155 1.18 30.07 -4.01
CA GLU A 155 0.83 31.46 -4.31
C GLU A 155 -0.41 31.57 -5.22
N THR A 156 -0.75 30.47 -5.94
CA THR A 156 -1.83 30.44 -6.94
C THR A 156 -3.13 29.81 -6.46
N ALA A 157 -3.11 29.09 -5.32
CA ALA A 157 -4.31 28.48 -4.75
C ALA A 157 -4.53 28.98 -3.32
N THR A 158 -5.73 29.48 -3.04
CA THR A 158 -6.08 29.89 -1.69
C THR A 158 -6.15 28.67 -0.77
N THR A 159 -5.82 28.84 0.50
CA THR A 159 -5.95 27.78 1.51
C THR A 159 -7.37 27.21 1.55
N ALA A 160 -8.40 28.04 1.34
CA ALA A 160 -9.79 27.61 1.32
C ALA A 160 -10.10 26.67 0.15
N GLU A 161 -9.59 26.97 -1.05
CA GLU A 161 -9.76 26.11 -2.24
C GLU A 161 -9.09 24.76 -2.07
N THR A 162 -7.86 24.77 -1.56
CA THR A 162 -7.09 23.55 -1.27
C THR A 162 -7.80 22.67 -0.25
N ILE A 163 -8.31 23.25 0.84
CA ILE A 163 -9.08 22.54 1.86
C ILE A 163 -10.37 21.97 1.26
N SER A 164 -11.11 22.76 0.47
CA SER A 164 -12.35 22.32 -0.16
C SER A 164 -12.14 21.12 -1.08
N ARG A 165 -11.10 21.17 -1.91
CA ARG A 165 -10.72 20.10 -2.81
C ARG A 165 -10.32 18.82 -2.07
N THR A 166 -9.46 18.95 -1.06
CA THR A 166 -9.04 17.81 -0.23
C THR A 166 -10.24 17.18 0.48
N ARG A 167 -11.17 18.00 0.99
CA ARG A 167 -12.40 17.50 1.62
C ARG A 167 -13.24 16.69 0.63
N SER A 168 -13.40 17.15 -0.61
CA SER A 168 -14.12 16.41 -1.65
C SER A 168 -13.50 15.03 -1.92
N ILE A 169 -12.17 14.93 -1.96
CA ILE A 169 -11.46 13.65 -2.11
C ILE A 169 -11.72 12.73 -0.90
N ILE A 170 -11.66 13.27 0.30
CA ILE A 170 -11.94 12.53 1.53
C ILE A 170 -13.38 11.98 1.50
N ASP A 171 -14.35 12.82 1.17
CA ASP A 171 -15.76 12.43 1.09
C ASP A 171 -15.98 11.34 0.03
N GLU A 172 -15.27 11.39 -1.09
CA GLU A 172 -15.32 10.36 -2.13
C GLU A 172 -14.78 9.01 -1.60
N ILE A 173 -13.62 9.02 -0.96
CA ILE A 173 -12.99 7.80 -0.44
C ILE A 173 -13.84 7.15 0.65
N LEU A 174 -14.47 7.94 1.51
CA LEU A 174 -15.33 7.43 2.59
C LEU A 174 -16.55 6.65 2.06
N LYS A 175 -17.00 6.91 0.82
CA LYS A 175 -18.09 6.16 0.19
C LYS A 175 -17.73 4.70 -0.08
N TYR A 176 -16.47 4.37 -0.29
CA TYR A 176 -16.05 3.03 -0.69
C TYR A 176 -16.15 1.98 0.43
N LYS A 177 -16.17 2.38 1.70
CA LYS A 177 -16.33 1.50 2.89
C LYS A 177 -15.43 0.25 2.83
N ASN A 178 -14.23 0.36 2.27
CA ASN A 178 -13.31 -0.74 2.11
C ASN A 178 -12.29 -0.76 3.26
N PRO A 179 -12.22 -1.84 4.07
CA PRO A 179 -11.28 -1.92 5.19
C PRO A 179 -9.81 -1.88 4.76
N ASN A 180 -9.52 -2.22 3.49
CA ASN A 180 -8.17 -2.20 2.94
C ASN A 180 -7.79 -0.88 2.25
N PHE A 181 -8.73 0.06 2.12
CA PHE A 181 -8.49 1.37 1.56
C PHE A 181 -8.97 2.44 2.54
N LYS A 182 -8.03 3.08 3.20
CA LYS A 182 -8.29 4.03 4.29
C LYS A 182 -7.69 5.39 3.97
N ILE A 183 -8.23 6.43 4.59
CA ILE A 183 -7.67 7.77 4.54
C ILE A 183 -6.71 7.93 5.72
N GLN A 184 -5.57 8.53 5.44
CA GLN A 184 -4.70 9.10 6.45
C GLN A 184 -4.49 10.57 6.12
N ILE A 185 -4.73 11.44 7.10
CA ILE A 185 -4.41 12.86 6.96
C ILE A 185 -2.98 13.03 7.47
N SER A 186 -2.04 13.21 6.53
CA SER A 186 -0.67 13.59 6.85
C SER A 186 -0.49 15.09 6.65
N ARG A 187 0.19 15.75 7.58
CA ARG A 187 0.68 17.10 7.39
C ARG A 187 2.07 17.00 6.78
N LEU A 188 2.27 17.61 5.62
CA LEU A 188 3.62 17.97 5.17
C LEU A 188 4.02 19.25 5.92
N TRP A 189 5.19 19.23 6.50
CA TRP A 189 5.83 20.38 7.14
C TRP A 189 6.49 21.26 6.09
#